data_a3b53332346cee8e6111ff68bc4fe5ef
#
_entry.id   a3b53332346cee8e6111ff68bc4fe5ef
#
_cell.length_a   1.000
_cell.length_b   1.000
_cell.length_c   1.000
_cell.angle_alpha   90.00
_cell.angle_beta   90.00
_cell.angle_gamma   90.00
#
_symmetry.space_group_name_H-M   'P 1'
#
loop_
_entity.id
_entity.type
_entity.pdbx_description
1 polymer ?
#
loop_
_entity_poly.entity_id
_entity_poly.type
_entity_poly.pdbx_seq_one_letter_code
_entity_poly.pdbx_strand_id
1 'polypeptide(L)'
;ADEDALNQSLQMVMAKLAPLDPNTLIHVSIHSGIGATLVFRAQNVPAFGYKTYWLKATEAIEAVDDFEVFPQAELAEIENTWLKVSMQTDEKSFSIYDKRSGELYKDLGVLVSVGDRGDEYNFTPTKDQSLYTVDFSEFYTLDNAGTKAIAIRFEMALPDGLDEESRDRSQDFVRNKGLLILNLHDDLPVLDLEYVFENKARDHRLEMHFGIDFPIKKVLYDGHFDVVERPIDL
;
A
#
# COMPACT_ATOMS: atom_id res chain seq x y z
N ALA A 1 21.31 1.16 -30.34
CA ALA A 1 19.92 1.07 -29.93
C ALA A 1 19.08 1.74 -31.00
N ASP A 2 18.07 1.05 -31.44
CA ASP A 2 17.22 1.44 -32.56
C ASP A 2 16.32 2.63 -32.12
N GLU A 3 16.60 3.80 -32.65
CA GLU A 3 15.90 5.04 -32.30
C GLU A 3 14.39 4.96 -32.63
N ASP A 4 14.05 4.16 -33.62
CA ASP A 4 12.67 3.88 -34.02
C ASP A 4 11.94 3.00 -33.01
N ALA A 5 12.61 2.01 -32.39
CA ALA A 5 12.01 1.18 -31.35
C ALA A 5 11.76 1.96 -30.05
N LEU A 6 12.64 2.90 -29.70
CA LEU A 6 12.47 3.79 -28.56
C LEU A 6 11.29 4.74 -28.80
N ASN A 7 11.19 5.32 -29.99
CA ASN A 7 10.10 6.21 -30.37
C ASN A 7 8.73 5.51 -30.38
N GLN A 8 8.67 4.26 -30.87
CA GLN A 8 7.44 3.46 -30.81
C GLN A 8 7.03 3.12 -29.38
N SER A 9 7.99 2.78 -28.53
CA SER A 9 7.72 2.51 -27.11
C SER A 9 7.23 3.75 -26.38
N LEU A 10 7.81 4.91 -26.64
CA LEU A 10 7.38 6.19 -26.10
C LEU A 10 5.95 6.55 -26.55
N GLN A 11 5.60 6.34 -27.81
CA GLN A 11 4.24 6.56 -28.30
C GLN A 11 3.23 5.65 -27.64
N MET A 12 3.55 4.37 -27.39
CA MET A 12 2.67 3.45 -26.67
C MET A 12 2.48 3.86 -25.20
N VAL A 13 3.52 4.33 -24.55
CA VAL A 13 3.45 4.85 -23.18
C VAL A 13 2.56 6.09 -23.13
N MET A 14 2.77 7.03 -24.03
CA MET A 14 1.97 8.27 -24.10
C MET A 14 0.48 8.00 -24.33
N ALA A 15 0.15 7.02 -25.17
CA ALA A 15 -1.25 6.62 -25.40
C ALA A 15 -1.92 5.98 -24.18
N LYS A 16 -1.16 5.32 -23.30
CA LYS A 16 -1.65 4.74 -22.06
C LYS A 16 -1.76 5.77 -20.93
N LEU A 17 -0.97 6.83 -20.96
CA LEU A 17 -0.96 7.90 -19.96
C LEU A 17 -2.10 8.91 -20.18
N ALA A 18 -2.55 9.08 -21.42
CA ALA A 18 -3.56 10.08 -21.79
C ALA A 18 -4.91 9.98 -21.03
N PRO A 19 -5.40 8.78 -20.61
CA PRO A 19 -6.67 8.66 -19.89
C PRO A 19 -6.55 8.68 -18.35
N LEU A 20 -5.38 8.93 -17.75
CA LEU A 20 -5.18 8.81 -16.31
C LEU A 20 -5.56 10.08 -15.53
N ASP A 21 -5.95 9.87 -14.25
CA ASP A 21 -6.25 10.95 -13.30
C ASP A 21 -5.06 11.91 -13.15
N PRO A 22 -5.29 13.25 -13.11
CA PRO A 22 -4.23 14.25 -13.02
C PRO A 22 -3.32 14.16 -11.80
N ASN A 23 -3.72 13.47 -10.74
CA ASN A 23 -2.92 13.26 -9.53
C ASN A 23 -2.30 11.86 -9.45
N THR A 24 -2.41 11.05 -10.52
CA THR A 24 -1.88 9.70 -10.54
C THR A 24 -0.35 9.73 -10.54
N LEU A 25 0.26 9.01 -9.60
CA LEU A 25 1.68 8.70 -9.66
C LEU A 25 1.91 7.75 -10.84
N ILE A 26 2.66 8.19 -11.84
CA ILE A 26 2.91 7.39 -13.04
C ILE A 26 4.28 6.74 -12.91
N HIS A 27 4.28 5.41 -12.82
CA HIS A 27 5.49 4.61 -12.89
C HIS A 27 5.70 4.17 -14.33
N VAL A 28 6.69 4.73 -15.01
CA VAL A 28 7.05 4.36 -16.38
C VAL A 28 8.32 3.53 -16.36
N SER A 29 8.21 2.25 -16.72
CA SER A 29 9.35 1.35 -16.85
C SER A 29 9.63 1.13 -18.35
N ILE A 30 10.78 1.61 -18.82
CA ILE A 30 11.22 1.41 -20.21
C ILE A 30 12.32 0.36 -20.24
N HIS A 31 12.01 -0.81 -20.80
CA HIS A 31 12.98 -1.90 -20.96
C HIS A 31 13.56 -1.88 -22.38
N SER A 32 14.74 -1.32 -22.54
CA SER A 32 15.50 -1.35 -23.80
C SER A 32 16.84 -2.03 -23.59
N GLY A 33 16.85 -3.33 -23.25
CA GLY A 33 18.09 -4.08 -22.99
C GLY A 33 18.91 -3.58 -21.79
N ILE A 34 18.89 -2.29 -21.50
CA ILE A 34 19.31 -1.62 -20.28
C ILE A 34 18.03 -0.92 -19.79
N GLY A 35 17.39 -1.51 -18.78
CA GLY A 35 16.14 -0.97 -18.23
C GLY A 35 16.41 0.26 -17.36
N ALA A 36 15.68 1.33 -17.58
CA ALA A 36 15.62 2.47 -16.69
C ALA A 36 14.18 2.68 -16.22
N THR A 37 14.00 2.88 -14.93
CA THR A 37 12.70 3.27 -14.35
C THR A 37 12.75 4.76 -14.06
N LEU A 38 11.82 5.50 -14.67
CA LEU A 38 11.65 6.91 -14.39
C LEU A 38 10.42 7.10 -13.51
N VAL A 39 10.63 7.58 -12.31
CA VAL A 39 9.57 7.98 -11.38
C VAL A 39 9.57 9.50 -11.30
N PHE A 40 8.45 10.14 -11.58
CA PHE A 40 8.33 11.57 -11.42
C PHE A 40 6.92 11.96 -10.98
N ARG A 41 6.81 13.09 -10.32
CA ARG A 41 5.55 13.66 -9.90
C ARG A 41 5.05 14.69 -10.89
N ALA A 42 3.84 14.50 -11.40
CA ALA A 42 3.15 15.50 -12.19
C ALA A 42 2.56 16.58 -11.26
N GLN A 43 3.15 17.78 -11.24
CA GLN A 43 2.68 18.90 -10.43
C GLN A 43 1.83 19.87 -11.23
N ASN A 44 0.83 20.51 -10.56
CA ASN A 44 -0.01 21.54 -11.16
C ASN A 44 -0.72 21.08 -12.45
N VAL A 45 -1.24 19.87 -12.45
CA VAL A 45 -2.12 19.40 -13.51
C VAL A 45 -3.50 20.03 -13.27
N PRO A 46 -4.12 20.70 -14.25
CA PRO A 46 -5.43 21.33 -14.07
C PRO A 46 -6.53 20.29 -13.82
N ALA A 47 -7.51 20.61 -12.98
CA ALA A 47 -8.70 19.78 -12.82
C ALA A 47 -9.39 19.59 -14.18
N PHE A 48 -9.72 18.33 -14.53
CA PHE A 48 -10.28 17.92 -15.84
C PHE A 48 -9.42 18.29 -17.05
N GLY A 49 -8.14 18.59 -16.83
CA GLY A 49 -7.19 18.97 -17.86
C GLY A 49 -6.03 17.97 -17.98
N TYR A 50 -5.03 18.36 -18.74
CA TYR A 50 -3.80 17.57 -18.90
C TYR A 50 -2.58 18.46 -18.88
N LYS A 51 -1.41 17.85 -18.63
CA LYS A 51 -0.11 18.49 -18.75
C LYS A 51 0.82 17.56 -19.52
N THR A 52 1.53 18.09 -20.50
CA THR A 52 2.47 17.33 -21.33
C THR A 52 3.87 17.45 -20.75
N TYR A 53 4.53 16.31 -20.60
CA TYR A 53 5.94 16.21 -20.22
C TYR A 53 6.73 15.62 -21.39
N TRP A 54 7.94 16.11 -21.57
CA TRP A 54 8.83 15.67 -22.62
C TRP A 54 10.04 14.99 -22.00
N LEU A 55 10.26 13.72 -22.35
CA LEU A 55 11.50 13.00 -22.04
C LEU A 55 12.53 13.37 -23.10
N LYS A 56 13.64 13.92 -22.66
CA LYS A 56 14.76 14.27 -23.52
C LYS A 56 16.01 13.56 -23.03
N ALA A 57 16.60 12.71 -23.88
CA ALA A 57 17.92 12.15 -23.60
C ALA A 57 18.96 13.27 -23.55
N THR A 58 19.80 13.25 -22.53
CA THR A 58 20.97 14.13 -22.43
C THR A 58 22.25 13.28 -22.45
N GLU A 59 23.35 13.83 -22.95
CA GLU A 59 24.63 13.13 -23.03
C GLU A 59 25.32 12.91 -21.67
N ALA A 60 24.82 13.53 -20.62
CA ALA A 60 25.34 13.38 -19.25
C ALA A 60 24.18 13.03 -18.31
N ILE A 61 23.99 11.75 -18.04
CA ILE A 61 23.26 11.27 -16.88
C ILE A 61 24.32 10.98 -15.81
N GLU A 62 24.50 11.85 -14.83
CA GLU A 62 24.97 11.38 -13.55
C GLU A 62 23.86 10.41 -13.08
N ALA A 63 24.19 9.13 -13.02
CA ALA A 63 23.31 8.16 -12.40
C ALA A 63 23.17 8.59 -10.95
N VAL A 64 22.01 9.13 -10.62
CA VAL A 64 21.64 9.36 -9.24
C VAL A 64 21.23 7.99 -8.73
N ASP A 65 22.17 7.32 -8.08
CA ASP A 65 21.93 6.11 -7.29
C ASP A 65 21.22 6.51 -5.99
N ASP A 66 20.01 7.07 -6.10
CA ASP A 66 19.26 7.62 -4.96
C ASP A 66 18.26 6.63 -4.35
N PHE A 67 18.59 5.35 -4.38
CA PHE A 67 17.98 4.40 -3.46
C PHE A 67 18.93 4.16 -2.29
N GLU A 68 19.01 5.09 -1.36
CA GLU A 68 19.58 4.77 -0.06
C GLU A 68 18.61 3.81 0.65
N VAL A 69 18.89 2.52 0.52
CA VAL A 69 18.26 1.49 1.34
C VAL A 69 19.00 1.51 2.68
N PHE A 70 18.38 2.11 3.68
CA PHE A 70 18.91 2.06 5.05
C PHE A 70 18.51 0.72 5.67
N PRO A 71 19.50 -0.16 5.98
CA PRO A 71 19.18 -1.41 6.65
C PRO A 71 18.78 -1.14 8.10
N GLN A 72 17.68 -1.78 8.51
CA GLN A 72 17.21 -1.97 9.89
C GLN A 72 17.37 -0.77 10.83
N ALA A 73 16.37 0.09 10.84
CA ALA A 73 16.17 0.98 11.98
C ALA A 73 15.38 0.24 13.06
N GLU A 74 15.81 0.28 14.32
CA GLU A 74 15.04 -0.21 15.48
C GLU A 74 13.68 0.49 15.59
N LEU A 75 13.53 1.66 14.98
CA LEU A 75 12.28 2.40 14.77
C LEU A 75 12.25 2.95 13.35
N ALA A 76 11.42 2.39 12.48
CA ALA A 76 11.19 2.98 11.17
C ALA A 76 10.22 4.16 11.34
N GLU A 77 10.73 5.37 11.07
CA GLU A 77 9.97 6.61 11.08
C GLU A 77 10.21 7.39 9.80
N ILE A 78 9.15 7.99 9.27
CA ILE A 78 9.22 8.95 8.17
C ILE A 78 8.34 10.16 8.50
N GLU A 79 8.77 11.35 8.05
CA GLU A 79 8.00 12.55 8.28
C GLU A 79 8.11 13.55 7.12
N ASN A 80 7.05 14.32 6.95
CA ASN A 80 7.01 15.49 6.08
C ASN A 80 6.55 16.72 6.87
N THR A 81 6.15 17.79 6.19
CA THR A 81 5.67 19.03 6.82
C THR A 81 4.42 18.79 7.68
N TRP A 82 3.55 17.83 7.31
CA TRP A 82 2.22 17.65 7.93
C TRP A 82 2.11 16.44 8.82
N LEU A 83 2.75 15.35 8.46
CA LEU A 83 2.58 14.05 9.10
C LEU A 83 3.92 13.50 9.57
N LYS A 84 3.89 12.79 10.68
CA LYS A 84 4.93 11.88 11.13
C LYS A 84 4.33 10.50 11.26
N VAL A 85 4.93 9.53 10.60
CA VAL A 85 4.50 8.13 10.58
C VAL A 85 5.55 7.30 11.29
N SER A 86 5.15 6.50 12.26
CA SER A 86 6.04 5.67 13.06
C SER A 86 5.50 4.24 13.13
N MET A 87 6.37 3.25 12.90
CA MET A 87 6.01 1.84 13.08
C MET A 87 5.95 1.47 14.55
N GLN A 88 4.98 0.65 14.88
CA GLN A 88 4.77 0.04 16.20
C GLN A 88 4.90 -1.48 16.05
N THR A 89 6.13 -1.96 16.13
CA THR A 89 6.49 -3.35 15.80
C THR A 89 5.82 -4.36 16.70
N ASP A 90 5.73 -4.08 18.00
CA ASP A 90 5.12 -4.97 18.99
C ASP A 90 3.59 -5.08 18.78
N GLU A 91 2.96 -4.00 18.35
CA GLU A 91 1.52 -3.91 18.08
C GLU A 91 1.15 -4.28 16.64
N LYS A 92 2.17 -4.53 15.80
CA LYS A 92 2.00 -4.91 14.38
C LYS A 92 1.18 -3.90 13.58
N SER A 93 1.35 -2.62 13.92
CA SER A 93 0.61 -1.48 13.42
C SER A 93 1.56 -0.32 13.12
N PHE A 94 1.00 0.76 12.64
CA PHE A 94 1.69 2.05 12.58
C PHE A 94 0.84 3.14 13.22
N SER A 95 1.48 4.26 13.54
CA SER A 95 0.82 5.47 14.04
C SER A 95 1.08 6.65 13.12
N ILE A 96 0.15 7.59 13.10
CA ILE A 96 0.25 8.86 12.39
C ILE A 96 0.06 9.99 13.40
N TYR A 97 1.05 10.88 13.50
CA TYR A 97 0.92 12.16 14.17
C TYR A 97 0.65 13.25 13.15
N ASP A 98 -0.56 13.84 13.21
CA ASP A 98 -0.90 15.00 12.37
C ASP A 98 -0.41 16.29 13.03
N LYS A 99 0.62 16.90 12.43
CA LYS A 99 1.25 18.11 12.96
C LYS A 99 0.35 19.36 12.90
N ARG A 100 -0.73 19.30 12.11
CA ARG A 100 -1.70 20.42 11.97
C ARG A 100 -2.67 20.47 13.14
N SER A 101 -3.19 19.31 13.55
CA SER A 101 -4.12 19.20 14.66
C SER A 101 -3.43 18.90 15.99
N GLY A 102 -2.22 18.34 15.96
CA GLY A 102 -1.52 17.81 17.13
C GLY A 102 -2.07 16.47 17.62
N GLU A 103 -2.90 15.80 16.82
CA GLU A 103 -3.50 14.52 17.14
C GLU A 103 -2.62 13.35 16.75
N LEU A 104 -2.64 12.30 17.56
CA LEU A 104 -1.93 11.03 17.33
C LEU A 104 -2.95 9.91 17.13
N TYR A 105 -2.95 9.34 15.92
CA TYR A 105 -3.74 8.16 15.55
C TYR A 105 -2.87 6.93 15.71
N LYS A 106 -3.36 5.91 16.42
CA LYS A 106 -2.64 4.66 16.72
C LYS A 106 -3.36 3.45 16.16
N ASP A 107 -2.71 2.31 16.22
CA ASP A 107 -3.26 1.01 15.84
C ASP A 107 -3.83 0.99 14.41
N LEU A 108 -3.09 1.64 13.51
CA LEU A 108 -3.47 1.76 12.11
C LEU A 108 -2.83 0.63 11.28
N GLY A 109 -3.62 0.09 10.33
CA GLY A 109 -3.14 -0.87 9.36
C GLY A 109 -2.83 -2.25 9.93
N VAL A 110 -3.51 -2.67 11.00
CA VAL A 110 -3.37 -4.02 11.54
C VAL A 110 -4.01 -5.01 10.57
N LEU A 111 -3.20 -5.90 9.99
CA LEU A 111 -3.67 -6.92 9.08
C LEU A 111 -4.09 -8.17 9.86
N VAL A 112 -5.35 -8.59 9.69
CA VAL A 112 -5.95 -9.69 10.44
C VAL A 112 -6.60 -10.67 9.48
N SER A 113 -6.43 -11.98 9.72
CA SER A 113 -7.15 -13.03 9.02
C SER A 113 -8.17 -13.69 9.93
N VAL A 114 -9.41 -13.74 9.47
CA VAL A 114 -10.52 -14.47 10.12
C VAL A 114 -10.95 -15.64 9.26
N GLY A 115 -11.44 -16.71 9.88
CA GLY A 115 -11.94 -17.88 9.15
C GLY A 115 -13.28 -17.59 8.48
N ASP A 116 -13.45 -18.07 7.26
CA ASP A 116 -14.68 -17.93 6.48
C ASP A 116 -15.09 -19.29 5.91
N ARG A 117 -16.29 -19.75 6.25
CA ARG A 117 -16.90 -20.99 5.73
C ARG A 117 -18.08 -20.70 4.78
N GLY A 118 -18.21 -19.46 4.38
CA GLY A 118 -19.19 -19.01 3.41
C GLY A 118 -18.84 -19.38 1.97
N ASP A 119 -19.35 -18.61 1.07
CA ASP A 119 -19.05 -18.65 -0.35
C ASP A 119 -18.50 -17.29 -0.82
N GLU A 120 -18.27 -17.14 -2.12
CA GLU A 120 -17.73 -15.89 -2.69
C GLU A 120 -18.64 -14.66 -2.53
N TYR A 121 -19.86 -14.83 -2.06
CA TYR A 121 -20.85 -13.75 -1.87
C TYR A 121 -21.18 -13.49 -0.41
N ASN A 122 -21.07 -14.52 0.45
CA ASN A 122 -21.56 -14.45 1.83
C ASN A 122 -20.51 -14.90 2.82
N PHE A 123 -20.03 -13.96 3.64
CA PHE A 123 -19.20 -14.28 4.77
C PHE A 123 -19.96 -15.09 5.82
N THR A 124 -19.39 -16.20 6.26
CA THR A 124 -19.89 -16.99 7.37
C THR A 124 -18.74 -17.35 8.31
N PRO A 125 -18.69 -16.80 9.54
CA PRO A 125 -17.57 -17.06 10.43
C PRO A 125 -17.50 -18.55 10.81
N THR A 126 -16.27 -19.01 10.99
CA THR A 126 -15.96 -20.33 11.58
C THR A 126 -16.33 -20.33 13.06
N LYS A 127 -16.34 -21.51 13.70
CA LYS A 127 -16.53 -21.60 15.16
C LYS A 127 -15.27 -21.11 15.90
N ASP A 128 -14.11 -21.48 15.38
CA ASP A 128 -12.84 -20.90 15.80
C ASP A 128 -12.75 -19.47 15.24
N GLN A 129 -12.89 -18.50 16.12
CA GLN A 129 -12.79 -17.07 15.83
C GLN A 129 -11.39 -16.51 16.14
N SER A 130 -10.38 -17.36 16.20
CA SER A 130 -9.01 -16.92 16.40
C SER A 130 -8.59 -15.93 15.31
N LEU A 131 -7.99 -14.85 15.74
CA LEU A 131 -7.44 -13.83 14.86
C LEU A 131 -5.97 -14.12 14.59
N TYR A 132 -5.60 -14.21 13.32
CA TYR A 132 -4.20 -14.36 12.92
C TYR A 132 -3.71 -13.04 12.34
N THR A 133 -2.53 -12.64 12.74
CA THR A 133 -1.92 -11.38 12.33
C THR A 133 -0.49 -11.60 11.81
N VAL A 134 0.13 -10.56 11.32
CA VAL A 134 1.46 -10.58 10.71
C VAL A 134 2.58 -10.72 11.74
N ASP A 135 3.70 -11.30 11.33
CA ASP A 135 4.99 -11.18 11.99
C ASP A 135 5.93 -10.37 11.09
N PHE A 136 6.31 -9.20 11.54
CA PHE A 136 7.25 -8.32 10.84
C PHE A 136 8.68 -8.85 10.97
N SER A 137 9.44 -8.81 9.90
CA SER A 137 10.80 -9.37 9.88
C SER A 137 11.88 -8.37 9.50
N GLU A 138 11.71 -7.61 8.45
CA GLU A 138 12.72 -6.71 7.92
C GLU A 138 12.10 -5.35 7.63
N PHE A 139 12.81 -4.29 8.04
CA PHE A 139 12.39 -2.90 7.88
C PHE A 139 13.39 -2.15 7.03
N TYR A 140 12.89 -1.41 6.05
CA TYR A 140 13.68 -0.58 5.16
C TYR A 140 13.08 0.82 5.15
N THR A 141 13.92 1.84 5.22
CA THR A 141 13.52 3.21 4.93
C THR A 141 14.11 3.61 3.59
N LEU A 142 13.32 4.30 2.80
CA LEU A 142 13.69 4.79 1.47
C LEU A 142 13.43 6.28 1.46
N ASP A 143 14.40 7.05 1.01
CA ASP A 143 14.23 8.48 0.70
C ASP A 143 14.51 8.67 -0.78
N ASN A 144 13.51 9.06 -1.51
CA ASN A 144 13.60 9.29 -2.95
C ASN A 144 13.01 10.67 -3.26
N ALA A 145 13.49 11.33 -4.29
CA ALA A 145 13.14 12.70 -4.69
C ALA A 145 11.63 13.01 -4.54
N GLY A 146 11.24 13.54 -3.38
CA GLY A 146 9.88 13.95 -3.05
C GLY A 146 8.97 12.90 -2.41
N THR A 147 9.50 11.72 -2.03
CA THR A 147 8.75 10.68 -1.32
C THR A 147 9.66 9.93 -0.36
N LYS A 148 9.22 9.79 0.88
CA LYS A 148 9.83 8.92 1.88
C LYS A 148 9.00 7.68 2.05
N ALA A 149 9.62 6.52 2.19
CA ALA A 149 8.88 5.29 2.38
C ALA A 149 9.45 4.43 3.51
N ILE A 150 8.56 3.66 4.13
CA ILE A 150 8.92 2.52 4.97
C ILE A 150 8.44 1.28 4.23
N ALA A 151 9.34 0.34 3.96
CA ALA A 151 8.99 -0.97 3.42
C ALA A 151 9.26 -2.05 4.47
N ILE A 152 8.29 -2.93 4.69
CA ILE A 152 8.32 -3.92 5.76
C ILE A 152 7.97 -5.28 5.18
N ARG A 153 8.89 -6.24 5.32
CA ARG A 153 8.57 -7.63 5.03
C ARG A 153 7.85 -8.25 6.21
N PHE A 154 6.86 -9.06 5.91
CA PHE A 154 6.12 -9.79 6.93
C PHE A 154 5.80 -11.22 6.49
N GLU A 155 5.54 -12.07 7.47
CA GLU A 155 4.94 -13.39 7.29
C GLU A 155 3.64 -13.47 8.08
N MET A 156 2.70 -14.28 7.59
CA MET A 156 1.47 -14.61 8.28
C MET A 156 1.28 -16.13 8.21
N ALA A 157 1.35 -16.80 9.35
CA ALA A 157 1.03 -18.23 9.45
C ALA A 157 -0.48 -18.37 9.57
N LEU A 158 -1.12 -18.99 8.58
CA LEU A 158 -2.57 -19.17 8.54
C LEU A 158 -2.91 -20.65 8.42
N PRO A 159 -4.06 -21.09 9.00
CA PRO A 159 -4.66 -22.37 8.61
C PRO A 159 -4.78 -22.45 7.08
N ASP A 160 -4.45 -23.61 6.50
CA ASP A 160 -4.42 -23.78 5.06
C ASP A 160 -5.83 -23.73 4.39
N GLY A 161 -6.89 -23.90 5.21
CA GLY A 161 -8.28 -23.85 4.80
C GLY A 161 -9.21 -24.33 5.91
N LEU A 162 -10.32 -24.94 5.53
CA LEU A 162 -11.25 -25.61 6.43
C LEU A 162 -10.96 -27.11 6.53
N ASP A 163 -11.15 -27.66 7.70
CA ASP A 163 -11.26 -29.10 7.91
C ASP A 163 -12.55 -29.62 7.25
N GLU A 164 -12.46 -30.74 6.52
CA GLU A 164 -13.57 -31.26 5.70
C GLU A 164 -14.77 -31.71 6.53
N GLU A 165 -14.53 -32.26 7.74
CA GLU A 165 -15.60 -32.82 8.59
C GLU A 165 -16.24 -31.73 9.44
N SER A 166 -15.45 -30.95 10.14
CA SER A 166 -15.93 -29.94 11.09
C SER A 166 -16.39 -28.65 10.42
N ARG A 167 -15.92 -28.38 9.21
CA ARG A 167 -16.10 -27.10 8.54
C ARG A 167 -15.59 -25.92 9.40
N ASP A 168 -14.59 -26.21 10.21
CA ASP A 168 -13.88 -25.22 11.02
C ASP A 168 -12.44 -25.08 10.53
N ARG A 169 -11.65 -24.16 11.08
CA ARG A 169 -10.27 -23.93 10.62
C ARG A 169 -9.41 -25.17 10.79
N SER A 170 -8.65 -25.49 9.74
CA SER A 170 -7.67 -26.59 9.74
C SER A 170 -6.60 -26.39 10.81
N GLN A 171 -6.03 -27.49 11.28
CA GLN A 171 -4.84 -27.48 12.16
C GLN A 171 -3.53 -27.46 11.36
N ASP A 172 -3.59 -27.63 10.05
CA ASP A 172 -2.45 -27.49 9.17
C ASP A 172 -2.28 -26.01 8.78
N PHE A 173 -1.03 -25.53 8.75
CA PHE A 173 -0.71 -24.13 8.54
C PHE A 173 0.15 -23.93 7.30
N VAL A 174 -0.13 -22.86 6.57
CA VAL A 174 0.71 -22.39 5.49
C VAL A 174 1.29 -21.01 5.83
N ARG A 175 2.53 -20.77 5.36
CA ARG A 175 3.19 -19.47 5.51
C ARG A 175 2.93 -18.61 4.29
N ASN A 176 2.37 -17.45 4.53
CA ASN A 176 2.08 -16.43 3.54
C ASN A 176 3.06 -15.28 3.75
N LYS A 177 3.75 -14.87 2.68
CA LYS A 177 4.70 -13.77 2.73
C LYS A 177 4.08 -12.51 2.16
N GLY A 178 4.53 -11.38 2.66
CA GLY A 178 4.04 -10.11 2.17
C GLY A 178 5.04 -8.97 2.37
N LEU A 179 4.66 -7.84 1.80
CA LEU A 179 5.36 -6.58 1.88
C LEU A 179 4.34 -5.48 2.17
N LEU A 180 4.58 -4.70 3.20
CA LEU A 180 3.86 -3.45 3.46
C LEU A 180 4.76 -2.29 3.05
N ILE A 181 4.23 -1.36 2.27
CA ILE A 181 4.91 -0.13 1.89
C ILE A 181 4.05 1.04 2.35
N LEU A 182 4.65 1.94 3.12
CA LEU A 182 4.08 3.20 3.56
C LEU A 182 4.78 4.33 2.83
N ASN A 183 4.10 4.98 1.88
CA ASN A 183 4.66 6.07 1.08
C ASN A 183 4.14 7.41 1.58
N LEU A 184 5.04 8.27 2.04
CA LEU A 184 4.74 9.61 2.51
C LEU A 184 5.34 10.64 1.55
N HIS A 185 4.47 11.39 0.89
CA HIS A 185 4.87 12.42 -0.07
C HIS A 185 5.25 13.72 0.63
N ASP A 186 6.37 14.33 0.23
CA ASP A 186 6.92 15.52 0.90
C ASP A 186 6.00 16.74 0.90
N ASP A 187 5.16 16.87 -0.12
CA ASP A 187 4.31 18.05 -0.34
C ASP A 187 2.79 17.76 -0.23
N LEU A 188 2.40 16.58 0.31
CA LEU A 188 1.01 16.21 0.54
C LEU A 188 0.78 15.68 1.96
N PRO A 189 -0.36 16.02 2.59
CA PRO A 189 -0.78 15.45 3.85
C PRO A 189 -1.46 14.08 3.64
N VAL A 190 -0.82 13.20 2.87
CA VAL A 190 -1.35 11.89 2.47
C VAL A 190 -0.30 10.83 2.71
N LEU A 191 -0.71 9.70 3.26
CA LEU A 191 0.05 8.47 3.37
C LEU A 191 -0.60 7.42 2.47
N ASP A 192 0.14 6.92 1.49
CA ASP A 192 -0.30 5.80 0.68
C ASP A 192 0.17 4.48 1.29
N LEU A 193 -0.75 3.52 1.37
CA LEU A 193 -0.48 2.17 1.86
C LEU A 193 -0.57 1.17 0.71
N GLU A 194 0.45 0.33 0.59
CA GLU A 194 0.46 -0.79 -0.34
C GLU A 194 0.76 -2.08 0.43
N TYR A 195 -0.16 -3.06 0.34
CA TYR A 195 0.05 -4.41 0.83
C TYR A 195 0.17 -5.37 -0.35
N VAL A 196 1.33 -6.00 -0.47
CA VAL A 196 1.55 -7.12 -1.38
C VAL A 196 1.52 -8.40 -0.56
N PHE A 197 0.62 -9.32 -0.89
CA PHE A 197 0.39 -10.53 -0.11
C PHE A 197 0.34 -11.77 -1.01
N GLU A 198 1.25 -12.72 -0.76
CA GLU A 198 1.24 -14.02 -1.43
C GLU A 198 0.26 -14.95 -0.69
N ASN A 199 -1.01 -14.91 -1.07
CA ASN A 199 -2.04 -15.72 -0.42
C ASN A 199 -1.99 -17.18 -0.86
N LYS A 200 -1.67 -18.08 0.08
CA LYS A 200 -1.68 -19.54 -0.08
C LYS A 200 -2.79 -20.19 0.74
N ALA A 201 -3.34 -19.50 1.70
CA ALA A 201 -4.44 -19.99 2.52
C ALA A 201 -5.78 -19.89 1.77
N ARG A 202 -6.71 -20.74 2.13
CA ARG A 202 -8.09 -20.77 1.62
C ARG A 202 -9.07 -20.50 2.76
N ASP A 203 -10.31 -20.27 2.39
CA ASP A 203 -11.43 -20.21 3.34
C ASP A 203 -11.18 -19.20 4.49
N HIS A 204 -10.68 -18.04 4.15
CA HIS A 204 -10.45 -16.95 5.09
C HIS A 204 -10.74 -15.59 4.47
N ARG A 205 -11.03 -14.61 5.32
CA ARG A 205 -11.14 -13.20 4.97
C ARG A 205 -9.97 -12.45 5.59
N LEU A 206 -9.27 -11.67 4.75
CA LEU A 206 -8.22 -10.77 5.17
C LEU A 206 -8.81 -9.38 5.39
N GLU A 207 -8.59 -8.82 6.57
CA GLU A 207 -9.09 -7.52 6.98
C GLU A 207 -7.94 -6.61 7.37
N MET A 208 -8.08 -5.32 7.07
CA MET A 208 -7.17 -4.28 7.54
C MET A 208 -7.92 -3.40 8.55
N HIS A 209 -7.43 -3.39 9.78
CA HIS A 209 -8.06 -2.65 10.86
C HIS A 209 -7.37 -1.31 11.08
N PHE A 210 -8.16 -0.27 11.32
CA PHE A 210 -7.71 1.06 11.69
C PHE A 210 -8.33 1.44 13.03
N GLY A 211 -7.49 1.61 14.05
CA GLY A 211 -7.90 2.06 15.37
C GLY A 211 -8.39 3.52 15.35
N ILE A 212 -9.48 3.79 16.04
CA ILE A 212 -10.02 5.14 16.22
C ILE A 212 -10.48 5.33 17.66
N ASP A 213 -10.04 6.41 18.28
CA ASP A 213 -10.25 6.71 19.71
C ASP A 213 -11.49 7.58 20.00
N PHE A 214 -12.40 7.72 19.03
CA PHE A 214 -13.61 8.50 19.20
C PHE A 214 -14.86 7.70 18.82
N PRO A 215 -16.01 7.95 19.48
CA PRO A 215 -17.23 7.21 19.19
C PRO A 215 -17.76 7.53 17.80
N ILE A 216 -17.89 6.51 16.96
CA ILE A 216 -18.52 6.62 15.65
C ILE A 216 -19.94 6.07 15.74
N LYS A 217 -20.92 6.79 15.20
CA LYS A 217 -22.30 6.33 15.12
C LYS A 217 -22.67 5.82 13.72
N LYS A 218 -21.92 6.25 12.72
CA LYS A 218 -22.18 5.93 11.32
C LYS A 218 -20.90 6.04 10.50
N VAL A 219 -20.86 5.31 9.42
CA VAL A 219 -19.82 5.40 8.39
C VAL A 219 -20.44 5.77 7.05
N LEU A 220 -19.66 6.48 6.25
CA LEU A 220 -20.02 6.82 4.88
C LEU A 220 -19.25 5.89 3.94
N TYR A 221 -19.96 5.26 3.04
CA TYR A 221 -19.40 4.41 2.00
C TYR A 221 -19.57 5.06 0.64
N ASP A 222 -18.55 4.98 -0.17
CA ASP A 222 -18.63 5.38 -1.56
C ASP A 222 -19.45 4.34 -2.33
N GLY A 223 -20.53 4.78 -2.97
CA GLY A 223 -21.34 4.00 -3.89
C GLY A 223 -21.05 4.43 -5.34
N HIS A 224 -21.55 3.70 -6.34
CA HIS A 224 -21.28 4.00 -7.75
C HIS A 224 -21.70 5.41 -8.18
N PHE A 225 -22.74 5.98 -7.56
CA PHE A 225 -23.29 7.30 -7.87
C PHE A 225 -23.81 8.04 -6.64
N ASP A 226 -23.50 7.54 -5.44
CA ASP A 226 -24.04 8.05 -4.19
C ASP A 226 -23.08 7.77 -3.04
N VAL A 227 -23.22 8.53 -1.95
CA VAL A 227 -22.55 8.27 -0.67
C VAL A 227 -23.56 7.58 0.24
N VAL A 228 -23.32 6.32 0.55
CA VAL A 228 -24.22 5.51 1.40
C VAL A 228 -23.82 5.66 2.86
N GLU A 229 -24.74 6.15 3.66
CA GLU A 229 -24.59 6.21 5.12
C GLU A 229 -25.08 4.91 5.76
N ARG A 230 -24.25 4.29 6.59
CA ARG A 230 -24.63 3.10 7.38
C ARG A 230 -24.39 3.33 8.85
N PRO A 231 -25.37 3.02 9.73
CA PRO A 231 -25.13 3.00 11.15
C PRO A 231 -24.14 1.90 11.52
N ILE A 232 -23.36 2.14 12.58
CA ILE A 232 -22.55 1.12 13.24
C ILE A 232 -23.40 0.61 14.39
N ASP A 233 -24.09 -0.49 14.19
CA ASP A 233 -24.75 -1.23 15.26
C ASP A 233 -23.71 -2.18 15.85
N LEU A 234 -23.25 -1.85 17.05
CA LEU A 234 -22.40 -2.70 17.88
C LEU A 234 -23.26 -3.63 18.72
#